data_de57998e92cd7fa93c73fd00761fcac2
#
_entry.id   de57998e92cd7fa93c73fd00761fcac2
#
_cell.length_a   1.000
_cell.length_b   1.000
_cell.length_c   1.000
_cell.angle_alpha   90.00
_cell.angle_beta   90.00
_cell.angle_gamma   90.00
#
_symmetry.space_group_name_H-M   'P 1'
#
loop_
_entity.id
_entity.type
_entity.pdbx_description
1 polymer ?
#
loop_
_entity_poly.entity_id
_entity_poly.type
_entity_poly.pdbx_seq_one_letter_code
_entity_poly.pdbx_strand_id
1 'polypeptide(L)'
;MNSSLIETAEAGSAPAVDVGDADYLKRINAARVYDVAIETPLVAAEQLSARIGNRLFLKREDLQPVHSFKLRGAYNKISQLTAAERERGVICASAGNHAQG
;
A
#
# COMPACT_ATOMS: atom_id res chain seq x y z
N MET A 1 -3.06 -20.98 47.45
CA MET A 1 -3.83 -20.34 46.40
C MET A 1 -3.07 -19.11 45.93
N ASN A 2 -2.32 -19.23 44.86
CA ASN A 2 -1.57 -18.12 44.30
C ASN A 2 -2.29 -17.63 43.03
N SER A 3 -2.93 -16.46 43.15
CA SER A 3 -3.51 -15.74 42.03
C SER A 3 -2.39 -14.98 41.33
N SER A 4 -1.93 -15.51 40.19
CA SER A 4 -0.97 -14.84 39.29
C SER A 4 -1.70 -13.75 38.53
N LEU A 5 -1.41 -12.50 38.87
CA LEU A 5 -1.80 -11.33 38.07
C LEU A 5 -1.01 -11.35 36.77
N ILE A 6 -1.72 -11.53 35.68
CA ILE A 6 -1.16 -11.29 34.34
C ILE A 6 -1.22 -9.78 34.13
N GLU A 7 -0.08 -9.15 34.24
CA GLU A 7 0.12 -7.75 33.90
C GLU A 7 0.13 -7.63 32.36
N THR A 8 -0.94 -7.09 31.78
CA THR A 8 -0.99 -6.76 30.34
C THR A 8 -0.14 -5.53 30.13
N ALA A 9 1.00 -5.71 29.47
CA ALA A 9 1.81 -4.61 28.98
C ALA A 9 0.99 -3.79 27.98
N GLU A 10 0.67 -2.55 28.32
CA GLU A 10 0.14 -1.58 27.36
C GLU A 10 1.19 -1.32 26.30
N ALA A 11 0.88 -1.71 25.06
CA ALA A 11 1.67 -1.34 23.91
C ALA A 11 1.58 0.19 23.76
N GLY A 12 2.66 0.88 24.11
CA GLY A 12 2.78 2.31 23.89
C GLY A 12 2.54 2.65 22.42
N SER A 13 1.49 3.39 22.13
CA SER A 13 1.23 3.93 20.79
C SER A 13 2.39 4.84 20.38
N ALA A 14 3.02 4.54 19.25
CA ALA A 14 3.96 5.46 18.65
C ALA A 14 3.29 6.84 18.44
N PRO A 15 4.01 7.97 18.66
CA PRO A 15 3.42 9.27 18.47
C PRO A 15 2.89 9.39 17.04
N ALA A 16 1.61 9.73 16.91
CA ALA A 16 1.01 10.06 15.63
C ALA A 16 1.78 11.26 15.05
N VAL A 17 2.47 11.05 13.92
CA VAL A 17 3.03 12.15 13.16
C VAL A 17 1.84 12.92 12.61
N ASP A 18 1.57 14.10 13.13
CA ASP A 18 0.57 15.02 12.60
C ASP A 18 1.08 15.60 11.26
N VAL A 19 0.99 14.78 10.24
CA VAL A 19 1.10 15.18 8.84
C VAL A 19 -0.33 15.51 8.42
N GLY A 20 -0.64 16.80 8.40
CA GLY A 20 -2.00 17.28 8.20
C GLY A 20 -2.76 16.52 7.13
N ASP A 21 -3.79 15.78 7.53
CA ASP A 21 -4.62 14.89 6.67
C ASP A 21 -5.06 15.56 5.36
N ALA A 22 -5.23 16.87 5.35
CA ALA A 22 -5.62 17.67 4.18
C ALA A 22 -4.55 17.67 3.07
N ASP A 23 -3.25 17.62 3.38
CA ASP A 23 -2.19 17.61 2.38
C ASP A 23 -2.07 16.24 1.70
N TYR A 24 -2.18 15.16 2.45
CA TYR A 24 -2.16 13.81 1.90
C TYR A 24 -3.32 13.55 0.96
N LEU A 25 -4.54 13.90 1.34
CA LEU A 25 -5.71 13.72 0.49
C LEU A 25 -5.58 14.51 -0.82
N LYS A 26 -5.11 15.76 -0.75
CA LYS A 26 -4.83 16.56 -1.93
C LYS A 26 -3.78 15.92 -2.85
N ARG A 27 -2.69 15.42 -2.28
CA ARG A 27 -1.63 14.73 -3.03
C ARG A 27 -2.10 13.42 -3.63
N ILE A 28 -2.91 12.64 -2.91
CA ILE A 28 -3.51 11.40 -3.42
C ILE A 28 -4.41 11.69 -4.61
N ASN A 29 -5.29 12.69 -4.49
CA ASN A 29 -6.22 13.05 -5.57
C ASN A 29 -5.50 13.64 -6.80
N ALA A 30 -4.34 14.26 -6.62
CA ALA A 30 -3.53 14.78 -7.71
C ALA A 30 -2.60 13.75 -8.35
N ALA A 31 -2.43 12.58 -7.72
CA ALA A 31 -1.54 11.53 -8.22
C ALA A 31 -2.11 10.87 -9.50
N ARG A 32 -1.29 10.77 -10.54
CA ARG A 32 -1.70 10.29 -11.86
C ARG A 32 -1.47 8.79 -12.04
N VAL A 33 -1.68 7.99 -11.00
CA VAL A 33 -1.38 6.54 -11.01
C VAL A 33 -2.17 5.77 -12.06
N TYR A 34 -3.36 6.24 -12.42
CA TYR A 34 -4.22 5.62 -13.43
C TYR A 34 -3.80 5.92 -14.88
N ASP A 35 -2.71 6.65 -15.09
CA ASP A 35 -2.08 6.72 -16.41
C ASP A 35 -1.54 5.33 -16.83
N VAL A 36 -1.17 4.49 -15.85
CA VAL A 36 -0.58 3.16 -16.06
C VAL A 36 -1.28 2.04 -15.30
N ALA A 37 -1.87 2.33 -14.14
CA ALA A 37 -2.58 1.35 -13.34
C ALA A 37 -4.04 1.22 -13.79
N ILE A 38 -4.58 0.02 -13.69
CA ILE A 38 -6.01 -0.21 -13.86
C ILE A 38 -6.73 -0.11 -12.51
N GLU A 39 -7.99 0.28 -12.53
CA GLU A 39 -8.87 0.20 -11.36
C GLU A 39 -9.30 -1.26 -11.16
N THR A 40 -8.59 -1.96 -10.28
CA THR A 40 -8.83 -3.37 -10.03
C THR A 40 -10.09 -3.60 -9.19
N PRO A 41 -10.80 -4.71 -9.38
CA PRO A 41 -12.01 -5.01 -8.62
C PRO A 41 -11.71 -5.31 -7.14
N LEU A 42 -12.70 -5.02 -6.30
CA LEU A 42 -12.78 -5.49 -4.92
C LEU A 42 -13.71 -6.69 -4.89
N VAL A 43 -13.21 -7.88 -4.58
CA VAL A 43 -13.93 -9.15 -4.66
C VAL A 43 -14.11 -9.76 -3.27
N ALA A 44 -15.32 -10.23 -2.96
CA ALA A 44 -15.58 -10.96 -1.72
C ALA A 44 -14.91 -12.35 -1.76
N ALA A 45 -14.17 -12.68 -0.72
CA ALA A 45 -13.56 -13.98 -0.52
C ALA A 45 -14.48 -14.86 0.35
N GLU A 46 -15.57 -15.38 -0.22
CA GLU A 46 -16.65 -16.02 0.52
C GLU A 46 -16.20 -17.22 1.35
N GLN A 47 -15.45 -18.15 0.76
CA GLN A 47 -14.96 -19.34 1.45
C GLN A 47 -14.04 -19.01 2.63
N LEU A 48 -13.14 -18.04 2.42
CA LEU A 48 -12.23 -17.62 3.49
C LEU A 48 -12.96 -16.82 4.56
N SER A 49 -13.93 -16.00 4.18
CA SER A 49 -14.81 -15.27 5.09
C SER A 49 -15.57 -16.24 6.00
N ALA A 50 -16.13 -17.31 5.46
CA ALA A 50 -16.84 -18.33 6.23
C ALA A 50 -15.89 -19.05 7.22
N ARG A 51 -14.66 -19.36 6.81
CA ARG A 51 -13.68 -20.04 7.67
C ARG A 51 -13.22 -19.21 8.84
N ILE A 52 -13.08 -17.90 8.68
CA ILE A 52 -12.58 -16.98 9.72
C ILE A 52 -13.72 -16.30 10.50
N GLY A 53 -14.99 -16.56 10.15
CA GLY A 53 -16.15 -15.94 10.80
C GLY A 53 -16.20 -14.41 10.61
N ASN A 54 -15.67 -13.89 9.51
CA ASN A 54 -15.62 -12.45 9.22
C ASN A 54 -15.81 -12.18 7.72
N ARG A 55 -16.05 -10.94 7.34
CA ARG A 55 -16.17 -10.53 5.93
C ARG A 55 -14.82 -10.10 5.41
N LEU A 56 -14.26 -10.87 4.49
CA LEU A 56 -13.00 -10.58 3.82
C LEU A 56 -13.23 -10.18 2.36
N PHE A 57 -12.60 -9.10 1.94
CA PHE A 57 -12.57 -8.64 0.56
C PHE A 57 -11.12 -8.56 0.06
N LEU A 58 -10.91 -8.90 -1.18
CA LEU A 58 -9.63 -8.85 -1.85
C LEU A 58 -9.63 -7.71 -2.88
N LYS A 59 -8.77 -6.73 -2.71
CA LYS A 59 -8.43 -5.77 -3.76
C LYS A 59 -7.46 -6.43 -4.72
N ARG A 60 -7.91 -6.77 -5.91
CA ARG A 60 -7.23 -7.67 -6.86
C ARG A 60 -6.07 -6.97 -7.60
N GLU A 61 -5.07 -6.50 -6.88
CA GLU A 61 -3.88 -5.86 -7.46
C GLU A 61 -2.96 -6.85 -8.21
N ASP A 62 -3.19 -8.14 -8.07
CA ASP A 62 -2.59 -9.19 -8.92
C ASP A 62 -3.02 -9.07 -10.40
N LEU A 63 -4.11 -8.36 -10.68
CA LEU A 63 -4.59 -8.08 -12.03
C LEU A 63 -3.96 -6.85 -12.67
N GLN A 64 -3.09 -6.11 -11.98
CA GLN A 64 -2.31 -5.05 -12.60
C GLN A 64 -1.38 -5.61 -13.68
N PRO A 65 -0.96 -4.80 -14.68
CA PRO A 65 -0.04 -5.24 -15.75
C PRO A 65 1.25 -5.90 -15.25
N VAL A 66 1.74 -5.50 -14.07
CA VAL A 66 2.93 -6.07 -13.42
C VAL A 66 2.59 -7.07 -12.31
N HIS A 67 1.33 -7.50 -12.21
CA HIS A 67 0.82 -8.47 -11.25
C HIS A 67 1.02 -8.11 -9.78
N SER A 68 1.17 -6.82 -9.46
CA SER A 68 1.27 -6.31 -8.09
C SER A 68 0.89 -4.83 -8.00
N PHE A 69 0.61 -4.37 -6.77
CA PHE A 69 0.31 -2.95 -6.51
C PHE A 69 1.54 -2.02 -6.64
N LYS A 70 2.72 -2.55 -6.81
CA LYS A 70 3.99 -1.78 -6.84
C LYS A 70 4.06 -0.78 -7.99
N LEU A 71 3.35 -1.04 -9.09
CA LEU A 71 3.18 -0.13 -10.21
C LEU A 71 2.70 1.27 -9.77
N ARG A 72 1.79 1.34 -8.81
CA ARG A 72 1.25 2.62 -8.31
C ARG A 72 2.32 3.51 -7.71
N GLY A 73 3.10 2.99 -6.77
CA GLY A 73 4.16 3.75 -6.10
C GLY A 73 5.33 4.06 -7.03
N ALA A 74 5.75 3.12 -7.87
CA ALA A 74 6.82 3.30 -8.83
C ALA A 74 6.48 4.42 -9.82
N TYR A 75 5.33 4.35 -10.47
CA TYR A 75 4.90 5.39 -11.40
C TYR A 75 4.72 6.75 -10.73
N ASN A 76 4.08 6.78 -9.55
CA ASN A 76 3.89 8.04 -8.81
C ASN A 76 5.23 8.72 -8.48
N LYS A 77 6.26 7.95 -8.14
CA LYS A 77 7.59 8.49 -7.91
C LYS A 77 8.25 8.98 -9.19
N ILE A 78 8.28 8.14 -10.23
CA ILE A 78 8.99 8.42 -11.48
C ILE A 78 8.34 9.59 -12.25
N SER A 79 7.00 9.66 -12.27
CA SER A 79 6.27 10.73 -12.96
C SER A 79 6.52 12.13 -12.38
N GLN A 80 6.95 12.21 -11.12
CA GLN A 80 7.26 13.47 -10.44
C GLN A 80 8.73 13.90 -10.57
N LEU A 81 9.59 13.07 -11.17
CA LEU A 81 10.98 13.42 -11.43
C LEU A 81 11.08 14.51 -12.50
N THR A 82 12.04 15.40 -12.33
CA THR A 82 12.41 16.39 -13.35
C THR A 82 12.98 15.70 -14.61
N ALA A 83 13.05 16.40 -15.72
CA ALA A 83 13.65 15.87 -16.94
C ALA A 83 15.11 15.43 -16.71
N ALA A 84 15.91 16.23 -16.00
CA ALA A 84 17.30 15.93 -15.68
C ALA A 84 17.45 14.70 -14.77
N GLU A 85 16.52 14.50 -13.81
CA GLU A 85 16.51 13.31 -12.96
C GLU A 85 16.15 12.06 -13.77
N ARG A 86 15.16 12.13 -14.67
CA ARG A 86 14.80 11.02 -15.54
C ARG A 86 15.92 10.63 -16.50
N GLU A 87 16.66 11.60 -17.01
CA GLU A 87 17.82 11.36 -17.89
C GLU A 87 18.92 10.58 -17.17
N ARG A 88 19.15 10.83 -15.88
CA ARG A 88 20.07 10.04 -15.05
C ARG A 88 19.58 8.61 -14.77
N GLY A 89 18.29 8.35 -14.99
CA GLY A 89 17.67 7.07 -14.70
C GLY A 89 17.32 6.88 -13.24
N VAL A 90 16.81 5.68 -12.94
CA VAL A 90 16.41 5.27 -11.58
C VAL A 90 17.06 3.94 -11.23
N ILE A 91 17.26 3.73 -9.94
CA ILE A 91 17.74 2.46 -9.38
C ILE A 91 16.84 2.04 -8.22
N CYS A 92 16.59 0.75 -8.08
CA CYS A 92 15.91 0.21 -6.92
C CYS A 92 16.63 -1.04 -6.37
N ALA A 93 16.42 -1.33 -5.09
CA ALA A 93 16.78 -2.60 -4.46
C ALA A 93 15.48 -3.38 -4.21
N SER A 94 15.35 -4.57 -4.83
CA SER A 94 14.11 -5.33 -4.77
C SER A 94 14.34 -6.81 -5.00
N ALA A 95 13.56 -7.66 -4.31
CA ALA A 95 13.51 -9.09 -4.58
C ALA A 95 12.63 -9.46 -5.80
N GLY A 96 11.92 -8.49 -6.41
CA GLY A 96 11.08 -8.75 -7.58
C GLY A 96 10.05 -7.66 -7.86
N ASN A 97 8.92 -7.66 -7.20
CA ASN A 97 7.76 -6.83 -7.56
C ASN A 97 8.02 -5.32 -7.62
N HIS A 98 8.88 -4.80 -6.75
CA HIS A 98 9.18 -3.37 -6.78
C HIS A 98 10.02 -2.97 -7.98
N ALA A 99 10.90 -3.87 -8.43
CA ALA A 99 11.71 -3.65 -9.63
C ALA A 99 10.89 -3.76 -10.92
N GLN A 100 9.77 -4.48 -10.89
CA GLN A 100 8.85 -4.61 -12.02
C GLN A 100 7.88 -3.42 -12.15
N GLY A 101 7.61 -2.72 -11.06
CA GLY A 101 6.74 -1.54 -11.03
C GLY A 101 7.41 -0.34 -11.67
#